data_670ca8adce8c5a967a9c89e2cfb3d071
#
_entry.id   670ca8adce8c5a967a9c89e2cfb3d071
#
_cell.length_a   1.000
_cell.length_b   1.000
_cell.length_c   1.000
_cell.angle_alpha   90.00
_cell.angle_beta   90.00
_cell.angle_gamma   90.00
#
_symmetry.space_group_name_H-M   'P 1'
#
loop_
_entity.id
_entity.type
_entity.pdbx_description
1 polymer ?
#
loop_
_entity_poly.entity_id
_entity_poly.type
_entity_poly.pdbx_seq_one_letter_code
_entity_poly.pdbx_strand_id
1 'polypeptide(L)'
;MYDTRGKNEQFMAEMEWTRPDKKKEWLLKLVPEDYFEGPDLNESPGLNPVWKFGKRIEGHLCYIKIFLMPKNNVYCISFHFAEHDMYLPLKKITEMI
;
A
#
# COMPACT_ATOMS: atom_id res chain seq x y z
N MET A 1 -17.08 -7.50 1.95
CA MET A 1 -15.73 -7.54 2.45
C MET A 1 -14.79 -8.03 1.38
N TYR A 2 -13.67 -7.38 1.26
CA TYR A 2 -12.82 -7.73 0.22
C TYR A 2 -11.57 -8.48 0.69
N ASP A 3 -11.28 -9.57 0.06
CA ASP A 3 -10.18 -10.44 0.43
C ASP A 3 -8.94 -10.12 -0.41
N THR A 4 -7.90 -9.64 0.25
CA THR A 4 -6.64 -9.32 -0.41
C THR A 4 -5.59 -10.40 -0.24
N ARG A 5 -5.93 -11.49 0.46
CA ARG A 5 -4.97 -12.53 0.79
C ARG A 5 -4.35 -13.17 -0.46
N GLY A 6 -5.19 -13.53 -1.43
CA GLY A 6 -4.71 -14.12 -2.67
C GLY A 6 -3.80 -13.18 -3.45
N LYS A 7 -4.16 -11.89 -3.48
CA LYS A 7 -3.35 -10.88 -4.17
C LYS A 7 -2.01 -10.68 -3.48
N ASN A 8 -1.98 -10.69 -2.16
CA ASN A 8 -0.74 -10.58 -1.40
C ASN A 8 0.18 -11.77 -1.65
N GLU A 9 -0.38 -12.97 -1.66
CA GLU A 9 0.40 -14.19 -1.93
C GLU A 9 0.95 -14.20 -3.34
N GLN A 10 0.15 -13.81 -4.31
CA GLN A 10 0.59 -13.71 -5.70
C GLN A 10 1.70 -12.68 -5.84
N PHE A 11 1.56 -11.54 -5.20
CA PHE A 11 2.57 -10.50 -5.22
C PHE A 11 3.91 -11.03 -4.69
N MET A 12 3.89 -11.67 -3.53
CA MET A 12 5.11 -12.20 -2.92
C MET A 12 5.79 -13.23 -3.84
N ALA A 13 5.00 -14.10 -4.46
CA ALA A 13 5.52 -15.11 -5.37
C ALA A 13 6.18 -14.49 -6.60
N GLU A 14 5.53 -13.52 -7.22
CA GLU A 14 6.06 -12.88 -8.42
C GLU A 14 7.30 -12.04 -8.14
N MET A 15 7.36 -11.41 -6.98
CA MET A 15 8.53 -10.64 -6.58
C MET A 15 9.65 -11.51 -6.02
N GLU A 16 9.39 -12.80 -5.85
CA GLU A 16 10.33 -13.74 -5.26
C GLU A 16 10.73 -13.34 -3.84
N TRP A 17 9.84 -12.68 -3.13
CA TRP A 17 10.05 -12.29 -1.75
C TRP A 17 9.63 -13.44 -0.84
N THR A 18 10.61 -14.13 -0.28
CA THR A 18 10.34 -15.28 0.58
C THR A 18 10.19 -14.89 2.06
N ARG A 19 10.49 -13.64 2.38
CA ARG A 19 10.47 -13.16 3.77
C ARG A 19 9.50 -11.98 3.90
N PRO A 20 8.65 -11.98 4.93
CA PRO A 20 7.73 -10.84 5.17
C PRO A 20 8.46 -9.52 5.45
N ASP A 21 9.71 -9.57 5.86
CA ASP A 21 10.53 -8.38 6.14
C ASP A 21 10.66 -7.46 4.93
N LYS A 22 10.56 -8.00 3.71
CA LYS A 22 10.66 -7.18 2.51
C LYS A 22 9.55 -6.14 2.44
N LYS A 23 8.34 -6.52 2.79
CA LYS A 23 7.23 -5.55 2.84
C LYS A 23 7.50 -4.47 3.87
N LYS A 24 8.00 -4.85 5.04
CA LYS A 24 8.33 -3.90 6.08
C LYS A 24 9.39 -2.92 5.62
N GLU A 25 10.42 -3.40 4.93
CA GLU A 25 11.47 -2.54 4.39
C GLU A 25 10.89 -1.48 3.47
N TRP A 26 9.98 -1.87 2.57
CA TRP A 26 9.38 -0.93 1.64
C TRP A 26 8.38 0.01 2.31
N LEU A 27 7.67 -0.46 3.35
CA LEU A 27 6.80 0.42 4.12
C LEU A 27 7.59 1.54 4.79
N LEU A 28 8.80 1.25 5.26
CA LEU A 28 9.65 2.25 5.87
C LEU A 28 10.22 3.26 4.86
N LYS A 29 10.14 2.95 3.58
CA LYS A 29 10.59 3.83 2.51
C LYS A 29 9.48 4.71 1.94
N LEU A 30 8.25 4.57 2.43
CA LEU A 30 7.15 5.42 1.98
C LEU A 30 7.43 6.86 2.36
N VAL A 31 7.17 7.76 1.41
CA VAL A 31 7.34 9.20 1.59
C VAL A 31 6.03 9.89 1.24
N PRO A 32 5.83 11.16 1.65
CA PRO A 32 4.57 11.86 1.37
C PRO A 32 4.18 11.88 -0.11
N GLU A 33 5.16 11.92 -1.00
CA GLU A 33 4.91 11.93 -2.45
C GLU A 33 4.25 10.65 -2.95
N ASP A 34 4.33 9.56 -2.19
CA ASP A 34 3.68 8.30 -2.53
C ASP A 34 2.19 8.30 -2.20
N TYR A 35 1.69 9.33 -1.51
CA TYR A 35 0.30 9.44 -1.12
C TYR A 35 -0.62 9.36 -2.33
N PHE A 36 -1.67 8.55 -2.21
CA PHE A 36 -2.68 8.40 -3.25
C PHE A 36 -4.04 8.89 -2.77
N GLU A 37 -4.58 8.31 -1.69
CA GLU A 37 -5.88 8.67 -1.14
C GLU A 37 -5.89 8.50 0.37
N GLY A 38 -6.84 9.19 1.01
CA GLY A 38 -7.09 9.06 2.44
C GLY A 38 -6.94 10.37 3.18
N PRO A 39 -7.25 10.38 4.46
CA PRO A 39 -7.71 9.24 5.25
C PRO A 39 -9.15 8.84 4.95
N ASP A 40 -9.41 7.56 4.90
CA ASP A 40 -10.74 7.01 4.70
C ASP A 40 -11.20 6.32 5.99
N LEU A 41 -12.27 6.83 6.59
CA LEU A 41 -12.82 6.28 7.82
C LEU A 41 -13.86 5.19 7.55
N ASN A 42 -14.38 5.11 6.34
CA ASN A 42 -15.42 4.14 6.01
C ASN A 42 -14.89 2.72 5.85
N GLU A 43 -13.64 2.59 5.46
CA GLU A 43 -12.99 1.29 5.33
C GLU A 43 -12.23 0.88 6.59
N SER A 44 -12.35 1.68 7.64
CA SER A 44 -11.48 1.55 8.80
C SER A 44 -12.07 0.61 9.85
N PRO A 45 -11.35 -0.44 10.24
CA PRO A 45 -11.74 -1.19 11.43
C PRO A 45 -11.50 -0.33 12.66
N GLY A 46 -12.53 -0.20 13.52
CA GLY A 46 -12.38 0.52 14.77
C GLY A 46 -12.12 2.02 14.63
N LEU A 47 -12.57 2.63 13.56
CA LEU A 47 -12.47 4.08 13.31
C LEU A 47 -11.04 4.61 13.14
N ASN A 48 -10.08 3.74 12.89
CA ASN A 48 -8.73 4.19 12.58
C ASN A 48 -8.65 4.65 11.11
N PRO A 49 -7.99 5.77 10.82
CA PRO A 49 -7.94 6.25 9.44
C PRO A 49 -7.12 5.32 8.55
N VAL A 50 -7.64 5.09 7.34
CA VAL A 50 -6.99 4.27 6.33
C VAL A 50 -6.33 5.17 5.30
N TRP A 51 -5.07 4.93 5.02
CA TRP A 51 -4.28 5.70 4.06
C TRP A 51 -3.85 4.79 2.91
N LYS A 52 -3.91 5.32 1.70
CA LYS A 52 -3.55 4.57 0.49
C LYS A 52 -2.37 5.23 -0.19
N PHE A 53 -1.43 4.41 -0.63
CA PHE A 53 -0.20 4.86 -1.28
C PHE A 53 0.03 4.09 -2.56
N GLY A 54 0.69 4.74 -3.51
CA GLY A 54 1.18 4.09 -4.73
C GLY A 54 2.67 4.28 -4.81
N LYS A 55 3.39 3.22 -5.09
CA LYS A 55 4.84 3.28 -5.17
C LYS A 55 5.35 2.30 -6.21
N ARG A 56 6.32 2.75 -6.99
CA ARG A 56 6.98 1.86 -7.95
C ARG A 56 8.10 1.14 -7.24
N ILE A 57 8.00 -0.19 -7.21
CA ILE A 57 8.94 -1.06 -6.52
C ILE A 57 9.48 -2.05 -7.52
N GLU A 58 10.80 -2.01 -7.75
CA GLU A 58 11.47 -2.92 -8.70
C GLU A 58 10.78 -2.94 -10.06
N GLY A 59 10.35 -1.76 -10.52
CA GLY A 59 9.70 -1.60 -11.82
C GLY A 59 8.21 -1.84 -11.86
N HIS A 60 7.59 -2.20 -10.74
CA HIS A 60 6.17 -2.49 -10.67
C HIS A 60 5.43 -1.46 -9.83
N LEU A 61 4.32 -0.95 -10.36
CA LEU A 61 3.48 -0.07 -9.57
C LEU A 61 2.73 -0.89 -8.53
N CYS A 62 2.88 -0.53 -7.27
CA CYS A 62 2.28 -1.25 -6.16
C CYS A 62 1.26 -0.39 -5.43
N TYR A 63 0.18 -1.04 -4.99
CA TYR A 63 -0.87 -0.43 -4.18
C TYR A 63 -0.66 -0.87 -2.74
N ILE A 64 -0.57 0.12 -1.84
CA ILE A 64 -0.31 -0.12 -0.43
C ILE A 64 -1.39 0.58 0.38
N LYS A 65 -2.05 -0.18 1.25
CA LYS A 65 -3.10 0.36 2.12
C LYS A 65 -2.70 0.07 3.55
N ILE A 66 -2.69 1.11 4.37
CA ILE A 66 -2.33 1.01 5.79
C ILE A 66 -3.38 1.70 6.64
N PHE A 67 -3.45 1.34 7.92
CA PHE A 67 -4.14 2.18 8.87
C PHE A 67 -3.22 2.44 10.07
N LEU A 68 -3.47 3.60 10.69
CA LEU A 68 -2.70 4.03 11.85
C LEU A 68 -3.43 3.63 13.11
N MET A 69 -2.72 2.97 14.02
CA MET A 69 -3.25 2.59 15.32
C MET A 69 -2.67 3.54 16.37
N PRO A 70 -3.26 3.57 17.57
CA PRO A 70 -2.70 4.36 18.67
C PRO A 70 -1.23 4.05 18.90
N LYS A 71 -0.49 5.01 19.44
CA LYS A 71 0.94 4.89 19.76
C LYS A 71 1.81 4.75 18.51
N ASN A 72 1.36 5.33 17.39
CA ASN A 72 2.10 5.36 16.13
C ASN A 72 2.39 3.97 15.53
N ASN A 73 1.57 2.99 15.86
CA ASN A 73 1.65 1.70 15.22
C ASN A 73 0.98 1.75 13.86
N VAL A 74 1.57 1.08 12.88
CA VAL A 74 1.05 1.02 11.52
C VAL A 74 0.72 -0.42 11.19
N TYR A 75 -0.49 -0.62 10.65
CA TYR A 75 -0.92 -1.93 10.21
C TYR A 75 -1.12 -1.91 8.70
N CYS A 76 -0.47 -2.83 7.99
CA CYS A 76 -0.61 -2.93 6.54
C CYS A 76 -1.77 -3.85 6.19
N ILE A 77 -2.80 -3.28 5.55
CA ILE A 77 -3.98 -4.04 5.14
C ILE A 77 -3.74 -4.70 3.78
N SER A 78 -3.13 -3.97 2.85
CA SER A 78 -2.93 -4.45 1.49
C SER A 78 -1.56 -4.02 0.98
N PHE A 79 -0.91 -4.91 0.26
CA PHE A 79 0.37 -4.63 -0.39
C PHE A 79 0.46 -5.56 -1.59
N HIS A 80 0.08 -5.06 -2.76
CA HIS A 80 0.04 -5.88 -3.97
C HIS A 80 0.24 -5.01 -5.21
N PHE A 81 0.33 -5.63 -6.38
CA PHE A 81 0.42 -4.88 -7.63
C PHE A 81 -0.82 -4.02 -7.82
N ALA A 82 -0.62 -2.81 -8.32
CA ALA A 82 -1.74 -1.94 -8.65
C ALA A 82 -2.56 -2.58 -9.77
N GLU A 83 -3.87 -2.44 -9.68
CA GLU A 83 -4.79 -2.96 -10.70
C GLU A 83 -5.18 -1.88 -11.70
N HIS A 84 -4.91 -0.63 -11.36
CA HIS A 84 -5.24 0.54 -12.17
C HIS A 84 -4.13 1.56 -12.08
N ASP A 85 -4.06 2.46 -13.04
CA ASP A 85 -3.18 3.61 -12.95
C ASP A 85 -3.52 4.42 -11.71
N MET A 86 -2.53 5.06 -11.11
CA MET A 86 -2.71 5.80 -9.88
C MET A 86 -2.18 7.22 -10.01
N TYR A 87 -3.07 8.20 -9.85
CA TYR A 87 -2.64 9.59 -9.77
C TYR A 87 -2.16 9.90 -8.36
N LEU A 88 -0.92 10.35 -8.24
CA LEU A 88 -0.31 10.70 -6.95
C LEU A 88 -0.33 12.21 -6.81
N PRO A 89 -1.28 12.78 -6.04
CA PRO A 89 -1.52 14.23 -6.04
C PRO A 89 -0.35 15.07 -5.53
N LEU A 90 0.43 14.56 -4.61
CA LEU A 90 1.57 15.32 -4.08
C LEU A 90 2.77 15.28 -5.01
N LYS A 91 2.86 14.27 -5.84
CA LYS A 91 3.88 14.13 -6.86
C LYS A 91 3.43 14.75 -8.19
N LYS A 92 2.12 14.94 -8.34
CA LYS A 92 1.47 15.51 -9.53
C LYS A 92 1.75 14.73 -10.80
N ILE A 93 1.84 13.41 -10.69
CA ILE A 93 1.99 12.54 -11.84
C ILE A 93 1.06 11.34 -11.70
N THR A 94 0.71 10.74 -12.84
CA THR A 94 -0.03 9.48 -12.87
C THR A 94 0.97 8.37 -13.11
N GLU A 95 1.05 7.45 -12.17
CA GLU A 95 1.84 6.25 -12.35
C GLU A 95 1.00 5.23 -13.11
N MET A 96 1.54 4.70 -14.17
CA MET A 96 0.84 3.75 -15.05
C MET A 96 1.32 2.33 -14.79
N ILE A 97 0.37 1.41 -14.83
CA ILE A 97 0.70 -0.02 -14.69
C ILE A 97 1.29 -0.60 -15.97
#